data_b56602b1e66e446c901893bd723c7371
#
_entry.id   b56602b1e66e446c901893bd723c7371
#
_cell.length_a   1.000
_cell.length_b   1.000
_cell.length_c   1.000
_cell.angle_alpha   90.00
_cell.angle_beta   90.00
_cell.angle_gamma   90.00
#
_symmetry.space_group_name_H-M   'P 1'
#
loop_
_entity.id
_entity.type
_entity.pdbx_description
1 polymer ?
#
loop_
_entity_poly.entity_id
_entity_poly.type
_entity_poly.pdbx_seq_one_letter_code
_entity_poly.pdbx_strand_id
1 'polypeptide(L)'
;IFSYGIILLLHLIKQSAENRTTRSWNLSIRNSVKQIQRSNSREKAKGTYMSETELAATLEDAYDLALEKAAIEAFEGQYEAEELSKLVQQEEIIKKAMNLIWER
;
A
#
# COMPACT_ATOMS: atom_id res chain seq x y z
N ILE A 1 10.51 -3.99 -3.25
CA ILE A 1 9.06 -4.17 -2.98
C ILE A 1 8.60 -3.39 -1.76
N PHE A 2 9.40 -3.39 -0.70
CA PHE A 2 9.02 -2.71 0.54
C PHE A 2 8.69 -1.22 0.32
N SER A 3 9.57 -0.50 -0.37
CA SER A 3 9.38 0.93 -0.64
C SER A 3 8.11 1.21 -1.44
N TYR A 4 7.86 0.43 -2.48
CA TYR A 4 6.65 0.59 -3.28
C TYR A 4 5.42 0.12 -2.51
N GLY A 5 5.60 -0.84 -1.61
CA GLY A 5 4.53 -1.26 -0.71
C GLY A 5 4.08 -0.13 0.19
N ILE A 6 5.02 0.65 0.71
CA ILE A 6 4.70 1.83 1.53
C ILE A 6 3.90 2.84 0.71
N ILE A 7 4.33 3.13 -0.51
CA ILE A 7 3.63 4.09 -1.38
C ILE A 7 2.22 3.62 -1.71
N LEU A 8 2.08 2.35 -2.05
CA LEU A 8 0.78 1.77 -2.35
C LEU A 8 -0.17 1.88 -1.15
N LEU A 9 0.28 1.43 0.01
CA LEU A 9 -0.53 1.44 1.22
C LEU A 9 -0.87 2.86 1.65
N LEU A 10 0.09 3.78 1.58
CA LEU A 10 -0.11 5.18 1.89
C LEU A 10 -1.31 5.75 1.13
N HIS A 11 -1.36 5.52 -0.18
CA HIS A 11 -2.44 6.08 -0.99
C HIS A 11 -3.77 5.35 -0.78
N LEU A 12 -3.73 4.04 -0.53
CA LEU A 12 -4.96 3.31 -0.20
C LEU A 12 -5.54 3.76 1.13
N ILE A 13 -4.68 4.03 2.11
CA ILE A 13 -5.12 4.56 3.40
C ILE A 13 -5.76 5.93 3.22
N LYS A 14 -5.14 6.81 2.43
CA LYS A 14 -5.69 8.14 2.17
C LYS A 14 -7.05 8.06 1.50
N GLN A 15 -7.19 7.20 0.50
CA GLN A 15 -8.49 7.02 -0.18
C GLN A 15 -9.58 6.57 0.78
N SER A 16 -9.23 5.61 1.64
CA SER A 16 -10.19 5.07 2.60
C SER A 16 -10.57 6.09 3.67
N ALA A 17 -9.58 6.76 4.24
CA ALA A 17 -9.81 7.71 5.33
C ALA A 17 -10.60 8.93 4.86
N GLU A 18 -10.24 9.48 3.71
CA GLU A 18 -10.90 10.69 3.20
C GLU A 18 -12.13 10.37 2.33
N ASN A 19 -12.35 9.11 2.03
CA ASN A 19 -13.46 8.65 1.20
C ASN A 19 -13.50 9.38 -0.16
N ARG A 20 -12.33 9.52 -0.78
CA ARG A 20 -12.18 10.15 -2.09
C ARG A 20 -10.88 9.69 -2.74
N THR A 21 -10.69 10.07 -3.99
CA THR A 21 -9.43 9.84 -4.67
C THR A 21 -9.11 11.02 -5.57
N THR A 22 -7.87 11.07 -6.06
CA THR A 22 -7.44 12.04 -7.04
C THR A 22 -6.74 11.29 -8.17
N ARG A 23 -6.60 11.97 -9.31
CA ARG A 23 -5.86 11.40 -10.44
C ARG A 23 -4.42 11.06 -10.02
N SER A 24 -3.80 11.94 -9.24
CA SER A 24 -2.44 11.74 -8.75
C SER A 24 -2.34 10.50 -7.87
N TRP A 25 -3.28 10.31 -6.97
CA TRP A 25 -3.29 9.13 -6.10
C TRP A 25 -3.47 7.84 -6.90
N ASN A 26 -4.39 7.86 -7.86
CA ASN A 26 -4.63 6.70 -8.71
C ASN A 26 -3.39 6.34 -9.54
N LEU A 27 -2.68 7.34 -10.02
CA LEU A 27 -1.45 7.12 -10.78
C LEU A 27 -0.35 6.52 -9.89
N SER A 28 -0.20 7.04 -8.68
CA SER A 28 0.78 6.51 -7.72
C SER A 28 0.48 5.06 -7.34
N ILE A 29 -0.80 4.73 -7.14
CA ILE A 29 -1.24 3.37 -6.84
C ILE A 29 -0.88 2.45 -8.00
N ARG A 30 -1.26 2.84 -9.21
CA ARG A 30 -1.01 2.04 -10.40
C ARG A 30 0.48 1.81 -10.64
N ASN A 31 1.27 2.86 -10.50
CA ASN A 31 2.71 2.77 -10.68
C ASN A 31 3.33 1.85 -9.62
N SER A 32 2.92 1.98 -8.37
CA SER A 32 3.44 1.15 -7.29
C SER A 32 3.13 -0.33 -7.53
N VAL A 33 1.90 -0.62 -7.95
CA VAL A 33 1.50 -2.00 -8.27
C VAL A 33 2.38 -2.56 -9.39
N LYS A 34 2.59 -1.78 -10.45
CA LYS A 34 3.42 -2.22 -11.56
C LYS A 34 4.86 -2.49 -11.14
N GLN A 35 5.42 -1.63 -10.28
CA GLN A 35 6.79 -1.81 -9.82
C GLN A 35 6.93 -3.04 -8.94
N ILE A 36 5.94 -3.29 -8.10
CA ILE A 36 5.93 -4.49 -7.26
C ILE A 36 5.84 -5.74 -8.13
N GLN A 37 4.95 -5.73 -9.11
CA GLN A 37 4.78 -6.86 -10.03
C GLN A 37 6.06 -7.13 -10.81
N ARG A 38 6.71 -6.07 -11.30
CA ARG A 38 7.96 -6.18 -12.06
C ARG A 38 9.08 -6.76 -11.19
N SER A 39 9.23 -6.27 -9.98
CA SER A 39 10.25 -6.75 -9.06
C SER A 39 10.03 -8.23 -8.74
N ASN A 40 8.79 -8.61 -8.50
CA ASN A 40 8.46 -10.00 -8.19
C ASN A 40 8.71 -10.92 -9.39
N SER A 41 8.46 -10.45 -10.60
CA SER A 41 8.74 -11.21 -11.81
C SER A 41 10.24 -11.44 -12.02
N ARG A 42 11.05 -10.43 -11.71
CA ARG A 42 12.52 -10.56 -11.80
C ARG A 42 13.03 -11.60 -10.82
N GLU A 43 12.52 -11.58 -9.59
CA GLU A 43 12.91 -12.57 -8.59
C GLU A 43 12.51 -13.97 -9.03
N LYS A 44 11.33 -14.09 -9.62
CA LYS A 44 10.84 -15.36 -10.16
C LYS A 44 11.78 -15.87 -11.27
N ALA A 45 12.23 -14.99 -12.15
CA ALA A 45 13.14 -15.35 -13.24
C ALA A 45 14.47 -15.86 -12.72
N LYS A 46 14.91 -15.42 -11.55
CA LYS A 46 16.13 -15.86 -10.89
C LYS A 46 15.92 -17.11 -10.04
N GLY A 47 14.71 -17.65 -10.02
CA GLY A 47 14.39 -18.81 -9.23
C GLY A 47 13.90 -18.50 -7.82
N THR A 48 13.79 -17.21 -7.50
CA THR A 48 13.26 -16.76 -6.21
C THR A 48 12.20 -15.69 -6.46
N TYR A 49 11.11 -15.79 -5.77
CA TYR A 49 10.06 -14.78 -5.82
C TYR A 49 9.19 -14.92 -4.57
N MET A 50 8.52 -13.83 -4.23
CA MET A 50 7.64 -13.85 -3.07
C MET A 50 6.36 -14.60 -3.37
N SER A 51 5.99 -15.48 -2.45
CA SER A 51 4.68 -16.10 -2.47
C SER A 51 3.65 -15.05 -2.02
N GLU A 52 2.37 -15.39 -2.16
CA GLU A 52 1.30 -14.52 -1.71
C GLU A 52 1.42 -14.24 -0.21
N THR A 53 1.74 -15.26 0.58
CA THR A 53 1.92 -15.13 2.03
C THR A 53 3.09 -14.21 2.37
N GLU A 54 4.21 -14.37 1.66
CA GLU A 54 5.39 -13.54 1.89
C GLU A 54 5.14 -12.08 1.53
N LEU A 55 4.43 -11.85 0.44
CA LEU A 55 4.08 -10.49 0.03
C LEU A 55 3.14 -9.85 1.04
N ALA A 56 2.15 -10.58 1.53
CA ALA A 56 1.25 -10.07 2.55
C ALA A 56 2.02 -9.69 3.81
N ALA A 57 2.98 -10.52 4.23
CA ALA A 57 3.80 -10.22 5.40
C ALA A 57 4.64 -8.95 5.19
N THR A 58 5.18 -8.77 3.98
CA THR A 58 5.94 -7.57 3.65
C THR A 58 5.06 -6.32 3.71
N LEU A 59 3.84 -6.40 3.22
CA LEU A 59 2.90 -5.28 3.28
C LEU A 59 2.50 -4.97 4.73
N GLU A 60 2.31 -6.00 5.54
CA GLU A 60 2.01 -5.79 6.95
C GLU A 60 3.15 -5.09 7.67
N ASP A 61 4.40 -5.47 7.35
CA ASP A 61 5.57 -4.80 7.91
C ASP A 61 5.68 -3.35 7.46
N ALA A 62 5.24 -3.06 6.25
CA ALA A 62 5.27 -1.70 5.69
C ALA A 62 4.11 -0.83 6.20
N TYR A 63 3.08 -1.44 6.73
CA TYR A 63 1.83 -0.74 7.05
C TYR A 63 2.00 0.39 8.05
N ASP A 64 2.71 0.15 9.14
CA ASP A 64 2.87 1.17 10.19
C ASP A 64 3.55 2.42 9.63
N LEU A 65 4.58 2.25 8.81
CA LEU A 65 5.26 3.38 8.20
C LEU A 65 4.36 4.09 7.20
N ALA A 66 3.60 3.33 6.43
CA ALA A 66 2.64 3.90 5.49
C ALA A 66 1.57 4.71 6.22
N LEU A 67 1.11 4.22 7.36
CA LEU A 67 0.12 4.91 8.18
C LEU A 67 0.68 6.23 8.73
N GLU A 68 1.92 6.22 9.19
CA GLU A 68 2.57 7.46 9.67
C GLU A 68 2.68 8.49 8.55
N LYS A 69 3.08 8.07 7.37
CA LYS A 69 3.16 8.96 6.21
C LYS A 69 1.79 9.46 5.78
N ALA A 70 0.78 8.59 5.83
CA ALA A 70 -0.58 8.97 5.48
C ALA A 70 -1.11 10.03 6.47
N ALA A 71 -0.77 9.91 7.75
CA ALA A 71 -1.20 10.87 8.76
C ALA A 71 -0.65 12.28 8.49
N ILE A 72 0.54 12.37 7.91
CA ILE A 72 1.13 13.65 7.54
C ILE A 72 0.36 14.29 6.38
N GLU A 73 -0.15 13.48 5.46
CA GLU A 73 -0.76 13.96 4.21
C GLU A 73 -2.28 14.01 4.24
N ALA A 74 -2.93 13.04 4.87
CA ALA A 74 -4.39 12.97 4.89
C ALA A 74 -4.95 14.08 5.78
N PHE A 75 -6.08 14.64 5.37
CA PHE A 75 -6.74 15.72 6.12
C PHE A 75 -5.79 16.85 6.49
N GLU A 76 -4.85 17.14 5.58
CA GLU A 76 -3.87 18.21 5.76
C GLU A 76 -3.03 18.05 7.06
N GLY A 77 -2.83 16.80 7.48
CA GLY A 77 -2.00 16.51 8.64
C GLY A 77 -2.67 16.74 9.99
N GLN A 78 -3.99 16.83 10.02
CA GLN A 78 -4.73 17.11 11.27
C GLN A 78 -4.74 15.96 12.26
N TYR A 79 -4.48 14.75 11.81
CA TYR A 79 -4.55 13.56 12.66
C TYR A 79 -3.19 12.93 12.85
N GLU A 80 -2.96 12.44 14.07
CA GLU A 80 -1.80 11.58 14.31
C GLU A 80 -2.08 10.18 13.75
N ALA A 81 -1.03 9.39 13.57
CA ALA A 81 -1.18 8.05 13.01
C ALA A 81 -2.17 7.20 13.81
N GLU A 82 -2.13 7.30 15.14
CA GLU A 82 -3.04 6.56 16.00
C GLU A 82 -4.50 6.92 15.74
N GLU A 83 -4.77 8.21 15.57
CA GLU A 83 -6.12 8.69 15.28
C GLU A 83 -6.56 8.26 13.89
N LEU A 84 -5.66 8.35 12.92
CA LEU A 84 -5.95 7.95 11.55
C LEU A 84 -6.26 6.45 11.47
N SER A 85 -5.56 5.65 12.27
CA SER A 85 -5.75 4.20 12.29
C SER A 85 -7.19 3.80 12.65
N LYS A 86 -7.89 4.66 13.37
CA LYS A 86 -9.29 4.42 13.75
C LYS A 86 -10.26 4.66 12.60
N LEU A 87 -9.82 5.36 11.58
CA LEU A 87 -10.66 5.70 10.42
C LEU A 87 -10.55 4.66 9.30
N VAL A 88 -9.59 3.76 9.37
CA VAL A 88 -9.34 2.76 8.34
C VAL A 88 -9.22 1.37 8.97
N GLN A 89 -9.39 0.35 8.15
CA GLN A 89 -9.27 -1.04 8.58
C GLN A 89 -8.03 -1.63 7.92
N GLN A 90 -7.01 -1.95 8.70
CA GLN A 90 -5.75 -2.48 8.18
C GLN A 90 -5.98 -3.71 7.30
N GLU A 91 -6.81 -4.64 7.75
CA GLU A 91 -7.06 -5.86 6.98
C GLU A 91 -7.66 -5.58 5.61
N GLU A 92 -8.57 -4.60 5.54
CA GLU A 92 -9.19 -4.21 4.27
C GLU A 92 -8.18 -3.56 3.34
N ILE A 93 -7.31 -2.71 3.88
CA ILE A 93 -6.27 -2.03 3.09
C ILE A 93 -5.29 -3.06 2.52
N ILE A 94 -4.81 -3.98 3.35
CA ILE A 94 -3.88 -5.03 2.92
C ILE A 94 -4.53 -5.93 1.86
N LYS A 95 -5.78 -6.31 2.08
CA LYS A 95 -6.52 -7.14 1.15
C LYS A 95 -6.66 -6.46 -0.21
N LYS A 96 -7.00 -5.17 -0.20
CA LYS A 96 -7.13 -4.40 -1.44
C LYS A 96 -5.79 -4.33 -2.18
N ALA A 97 -4.69 -4.08 -1.44
CA ALA A 97 -3.37 -4.04 -2.02
C ALA A 97 -3.01 -5.38 -2.66
N MET A 98 -3.26 -6.48 -1.96
CA MET A 98 -3.00 -7.81 -2.47
C MET A 98 -3.78 -8.10 -3.74
N ASN A 99 -5.06 -7.74 -3.74
CA ASN A 99 -5.91 -7.94 -4.92
C ASN A 99 -5.37 -7.17 -6.13
N LEU A 100 -4.93 -5.93 -5.92
CA LEU A 100 -4.39 -5.11 -7.00
C LEU A 100 -3.10 -5.70 -7.57
N ILE A 101 -2.25 -6.24 -6.71
CA ILE A 101 -0.95 -6.81 -7.14
C ILE A 101 -1.16 -8.12 -7.90
N TRP A 102 -2.05 -8.98 -7.42
CA TRP A 102 -2.29 -10.29 -8.02
C TRP A 102 -3.34 -10.30 -9.11
N GLU A 103 -4.07 -9.21 -9.29
CA GLU A 103 -5.06 -9.07 -10.33
C GLU A 103 -4.39 -8.89 -11.69
N ARG A 104 -4.98 -9.49 -12.73
CA ARG A 104 -4.42 -9.43 -14.07
C ARG A 104 -5.39 -8.87 -15.08
#